data_77bbe76fa754f9d501785650d3d60c01
#
_entry.id   77bbe76fa754f9d501785650d3d60c01
#
_cell.length_a   1.000
_cell.length_b   1.000
_cell.length_c   1.000
_cell.angle_alpha   90.00
_cell.angle_beta   90.00
_cell.angle_gamma   90.00
#
_symmetry.space_group_name_H-M   'P 1'
#
loop_
_entity.id
_entity.type
_entity.pdbx_description
1 polymer ?
#
loop_
_entity_poly.entity_id
_entity_poly.type
_entity_poly.pdbx_seq_one_letter_code
_entity_poly.pdbx_strand_id
1 'polypeptide(L)'
;MSITLSLGPRVRKSPYFESARAAGLAAASVYNHMYMPTGYGDPAAEYDRLINGVAMWDVAVERQVALKGPDALALARYLTPRNLDGLVVGQGKYAPLCNFEGAVINDPVLLQVSEDEVWLSIADSDIKLWAAGIAGARGMDVSVFEPDVSPLAIQGPKAVDVVASLCGDWVRDLRYFAFRSHEINGIPMIVARSGWSKQGGFEFYLQDGSRGDELWALVAEAGKPYGIGPGTPNYIERIESGLISYGADTDDASTPFELGLGKFIDIDQAHDFAGKKALHALREAGVTRRFMGLLIGGDPFTGTNESPWRLTWRGGDHAGYASASAYSPRAESNIAVAMVRSEVIAAAAPVKVHTDAGDLDARVVELPIF
;
A
#
# COMPACT_ATOMS: atom_id res chain seq x y z
N MET A 1 26.47 -3.09 12.03
CA MET A 1 25.96 -3.89 13.17
C MET A 1 24.59 -4.39 12.80
N SER A 2 24.28 -5.67 12.98
CA SER A 2 22.90 -6.18 12.80
C SER A 2 22.09 -5.88 14.06
N ILE A 3 20.93 -5.23 13.91
CA ILE A 3 19.96 -5.04 15.00
C ILE A 3 18.99 -6.22 14.94
N THR A 4 18.73 -6.85 16.09
CA THR A 4 17.74 -7.94 16.17
C THR A 4 16.40 -7.38 16.61
N LEU A 5 15.33 -7.65 15.84
CA LEU A 5 13.98 -7.33 16.24
C LEU A 5 13.53 -8.27 17.37
N SER A 6 13.21 -7.71 18.54
CA SER A 6 12.73 -8.52 19.69
C SER A 6 11.23 -8.80 19.53
N LEU A 7 10.86 -10.06 19.47
CA LEU A 7 9.46 -10.48 19.47
C LEU A 7 8.86 -10.30 20.87
N GLY A 8 7.65 -9.73 20.95
CA GLY A 8 6.97 -9.50 22.23
C GLY A 8 5.46 -9.17 22.03
N PRO A 9 4.68 -9.22 23.11
CA PRO A 9 3.21 -9.09 23.02
C PRO A 9 2.74 -7.69 22.62
N ARG A 10 3.64 -6.70 22.57
CA ARG A 10 3.33 -5.33 22.13
C ARG A 10 3.06 -5.24 20.64
N VAL A 11 3.67 -6.13 19.85
CA VAL A 11 3.51 -6.21 18.41
C VAL A 11 2.83 -7.54 18.09
N ARG A 12 1.72 -7.47 17.35
CA ARG A 12 0.90 -8.66 17.06
C ARG A 12 1.53 -9.49 15.96
N LYS A 13 1.32 -10.79 16.04
CA LYS A 13 1.57 -11.73 14.95
C LYS A 13 0.33 -11.83 14.06
N SER A 14 0.54 -12.02 12.78
CA SER A 14 -0.52 -12.39 11.84
C SER A 14 -0.94 -13.85 12.02
N PRO A 15 -2.09 -14.27 11.48
CA PRO A 15 -2.47 -15.68 11.39
C PRO A 15 -1.52 -16.54 10.54
N TYR A 16 -0.65 -15.93 9.75
CA TYR A 16 0.31 -16.57 8.84
C TYR A 16 1.74 -16.54 9.37
N PHE A 17 1.99 -15.92 10.52
CA PHE A 17 3.34 -15.61 11.00
C PHE A 17 4.21 -16.86 11.20
N GLU A 18 3.65 -17.93 11.73
CA GLU A 18 4.43 -19.16 11.95
C GLU A 18 4.70 -19.90 10.62
N SER A 19 3.75 -19.88 9.69
CA SER A 19 3.96 -20.37 8.31
C SER A 19 5.02 -19.56 7.58
N ALA A 20 5.01 -18.23 7.70
CA ALA A 20 6.03 -17.35 7.13
C ALA A 20 7.42 -17.65 7.71
N ARG A 21 7.52 -17.85 9.03
CA ARG A 21 8.78 -18.27 9.69
C ARG A 21 9.28 -19.62 9.18
N ALA A 22 8.39 -20.60 9.07
CA ALA A 22 8.72 -21.93 8.54
C ALA A 22 9.17 -21.86 7.07
N ALA A 23 8.65 -20.89 6.30
CA ALA A 23 9.03 -20.64 4.92
C ALA A 23 10.36 -19.86 4.77
N GLY A 24 11.03 -19.52 5.88
CA GLY A 24 12.35 -18.87 5.85
C GLY A 24 12.32 -17.35 6.01
N LEU A 25 11.30 -16.78 6.70
CA LEU A 25 11.27 -15.35 7.00
C LEU A 25 12.59 -14.89 7.63
N ALA A 26 13.33 -14.03 6.93
CA ALA A 26 14.66 -13.55 7.33
C ALA A 26 14.64 -12.15 7.95
N ALA A 27 13.68 -11.31 7.53
CA ALA A 27 13.55 -9.94 8.01
C ALA A 27 12.08 -9.56 8.20
N ALA A 28 11.81 -8.78 9.24
CA ALA A 28 10.50 -8.20 9.50
C ALA A 28 10.62 -6.77 10.04
N SER A 29 9.62 -5.96 9.75
CA SER A 29 9.41 -4.61 10.30
C SER A 29 8.16 -4.59 11.17
N VAL A 30 7.82 -3.43 11.73
CA VAL A 30 6.56 -3.18 12.42
C VAL A 30 5.70 -2.25 11.56
N TYR A 31 4.48 -2.67 11.31
CA TYR A 31 3.50 -1.94 10.52
C TYR A 31 2.12 -2.14 11.14
N ASN A 32 1.36 -1.09 11.37
CA ASN A 32 0.05 -1.16 12.06
C ASN A 32 0.07 -1.98 13.37
N HIS A 33 1.14 -1.86 14.16
CA HIS A 33 1.36 -2.63 15.41
C HIS A 33 1.46 -4.14 15.22
N MET A 34 1.81 -4.60 14.02
CA MET A 34 2.02 -6.01 13.69
C MET A 34 3.40 -6.25 13.07
N TYR A 35 3.90 -7.48 13.16
CA TYR A 35 5.11 -7.88 12.44
C TYR A 35 4.79 -8.04 10.95
N MET A 36 5.46 -7.25 10.12
CA MET A 36 5.35 -7.29 8.67
C MET A 36 6.58 -7.98 8.08
N PRO A 37 6.44 -9.09 7.35
CA PRO A 37 7.53 -9.66 6.57
C PRO A 37 8.13 -8.63 5.60
N THR A 38 9.47 -8.51 5.58
CA THR A 38 10.20 -7.60 4.69
C THR A 38 11.26 -8.29 3.83
N GLY A 39 11.48 -9.59 4.03
CA GLY A 39 12.38 -10.38 3.17
C GLY A 39 12.55 -11.82 3.62
N TYR A 40 12.81 -12.68 2.66
CA TYR A 40 13.09 -14.12 2.84
C TYR A 40 14.54 -14.47 2.49
N GLY A 41 15.43 -13.47 2.41
CA GLY A 41 16.87 -13.65 2.33
C GLY A 41 17.48 -13.58 0.93
N ASP A 42 16.67 -13.57 -0.14
CA ASP A 42 17.12 -13.39 -1.53
C ASP A 42 16.26 -12.34 -2.26
N PRO A 43 16.59 -11.05 -2.12
CA PRO A 43 15.80 -9.97 -2.74
C PRO A 43 15.70 -10.08 -4.28
N ALA A 44 16.72 -10.64 -4.93
CA ALA A 44 16.74 -10.81 -6.40
C ALA A 44 15.75 -11.91 -6.82
N ALA A 45 15.74 -13.04 -6.14
CA ALA A 45 14.78 -14.11 -6.39
C ALA A 45 13.35 -13.71 -6.01
N GLU A 46 13.17 -12.94 -4.93
CA GLU A 46 11.86 -12.40 -4.53
C GLU A 46 11.31 -11.41 -5.58
N TYR A 47 12.15 -10.55 -6.11
CA TYR A 47 11.80 -9.63 -7.20
C TYR A 47 11.46 -10.39 -8.49
N ASP A 48 12.32 -11.33 -8.93
CA ASP A 48 12.08 -12.13 -10.14
C ASP A 48 10.77 -12.91 -10.05
N ARG A 49 10.48 -13.49 -8.88
CA ARG A 49 9.24 -14.22 -8.61
C ARG A 49 8.01 -13.33 -8.78
N LEU A 50 8.06 -12.09 -8.33
CA LEU A 50 6.97 -11.14 -8.51
C LEU A 50 6.80 -10.73 -9.96
N ILE A 51 7.90 -10.44 -10.66
CA ILE A 51 7.85 -9.91 -12.03
C ILE A 51 7.51 -10.98 -13.07
N ASN A 52 8.03 -12.21 -12.89
CA ASN A 52 7.95 -13.28 -13.91
C ASN A 52 7.15 -14.51 -13.45
N GLY A 53 6.75 -14.56 -12.20
CA GLY A 53 6.12 -15.72 -11.57
C GLY A 53 4.90 -15.40 -10.74
N VAL A 54 4.91 -15.89 -9.51
CA VAL A 54 3.87 -15.63 -8.50
C VAL A 54 4.47 -15.70 -7.10
N ALA A 55 4.15 -14.71 -6.28
CA ALA A 55 4.55 -14.63 -4.89
C ALA A 55 3.32 -14.64 -3.96
N MET A 56 3.49 -15.19 -2.77
CA MET A 56 2.49 -15.14 -1.69
C MET A 56 3.03 -14.28 -0.56
N TRP A 57 2.23 -13.29 -0.12
CA TRP A 57 2.62 -12.29 0.87
C TRP A 57 1.69 -12.32 2.08
N ASP A 58 2.25 -12.43 3.27
CA ASP A 58 1.54 -12.10 4.51
C ASP A 58 1.40 -10.58 4.62
N VAL A 59 0.24 -10.08 4.26
CA VAL A 59 -0.12 -8.65 4.33
C VAL A 59 -1.23 -8.39 5.35
N ALA A 60 -1.39 -9.27 6.35
CA ALA A 60 -2.37 -9.09 7.43
C ALA A 60 -2.15 -7.80 8.24
N VAL A 61 -1.00 -7.16 8.09
CA VAL A 61 -0.68 -5.83 8.61
C VAL A 61 -1.57 -4.73 8.00
N GLU A 62 -2.16 -4.95 6.83
CA GLU A 62 -3.22 -4.13 6.25
C GLU A 62 -4.53 -4.42 7.00
N ARG A 63 -4.57 -4.01 8.26
CA ARG A 63 -5.68 -4.26 9.16
C ARG A 63 -6.97 -3.70 8.56
N GLN A 64 -8.07 -4.41 8.80
CA GLN A 64 -9.36 -3.94 8.34
C GLN A 64 -10.00 -3.06 9.42
N VAL A 65 -10.50 -1.89 9.03
CA VAL A 65 -11.38 -1.07 9.86
C VAL A 65 -12.78 -1.21 9.30
N ALA A 66 -13.65 -1.90 10.03
CA ALA A 66 -15.05 -2.08 9.66
C ALA A 66 -15.89 -0.92 10.17
N LEU A 67 -16.70 -0.37 9.28
CA LEU A 67 -17.78 0.57 9.54
C LEU A 67 -19.08 -0.19 9.32
N LYS A 68 -19.91 -0.38 10.36
CA LYS A 68 -21.12 -1.18 10.26
C LYS A 68 -22.30 -0.49 10.93
N GLY A 69 -23.39 -0.37 10.20
CA GLY A 69 -24.64 0.24 10.66
C GLY A 69 -25.28 1.11 9.57
N PRO A 70 -26.44 1.70 9.86
CA PRO A 70 -27.18 2.53 8.92
C PRO A 70 -26.37 3.67 8.30
N ASP A 71 -25.42 4.25 9.03
CA ASP A 71 -24.58 5.36 8.59
C ASP A 71 -23.20 4.93 8.08
N ALA A 72 -22.93 3.63 7.87
CA ALA A 72 -21.61 3.13 7.45
C ALA A 72 -21.09 3.79 6.17
N LEU A 73 -21.91 3.81 5.12
CA LEU A 73 -21.52 4.43 3.85
C LEU A 73 -21.45 5.97 3.97
N ALA A 74 -22.30 6.58 4.80
CA ALA A 74 -22.26 8.03 5.05
C ALA A 74 -20.97 8.42 5.77
N LEU A 75 -20.52 7.63 6.76
CA LEU A 75 -19.23 7.83 7.42
C LEU A 75 -18.07 7.62 6.42
N ALA A 76 -18.10 6.53 5.63
CA ALA A 76 -17.07 6.27 4.61
C ALA A 76 -16.94 7.46 3.65
N ARG A 77 -18.04 8.02 3.14
CA ARG A 77 -18.06 9.23 2.30
C ARG A 77 -17.45 10.44 3.00
N TYR A 78 -17.73 10.60 4.30
CA TYR A 78 -17.19 11.73 5.04
C TYR A 78 -15.66 11.64 5.28
N LEU A 79 -15.13 10.43 5.37
CA LEU A 79 -13.70 10.20 5.62
C LEU A 79 -12.81 10.44 4.40
N THR A 80 -13.36 10.43 3.18
CA THR A 80 -12.56 10.49 1.95
C THR A 80 -13.06 11.55 0.97
N PRO A 81 -12.14 12.27 0.29
CA PRO A 81 -12.48 13.07 -0.89
C PRO A 81 -12.77 12.21 -2.14
N ARG A 82 -12.66 10.87 -2.05
CA ARG A 82 -13.03 9.97 -3.15
C ARG A 82 -14.53 9.96 -3.34
N ASN A 83 -15.00 10.20 -4.56
CA ASN A 83 -16.42 10.02 -4.87
C ASN A 83 -16.79 8.53 -4.82
N LEU A 84 -17.71 8.18 -3.91
CA LEU A 84 -18.20 6.81 -3.71
C LEU A 84 -19.58 6.58 -4.37
N ASP A 85 -20.08 7.51 -5.17
CA ASP A 85 -21.34 7.30 -5.89
C ASP A 85 -21.21 6.13 -6.87
N GLY A 86 -22.29 5.34 -6.93
CA GLY A 86 -22.33 4.13 -7.75
C GLY A 86 -21.48 2.96 -7.22
N LEU A 87 -20.87 3.06 -6.03
CA LEU A 87 -20.27 1.92 -5.37
C LEU A 87 -21.37 0.94 -4.95
N VAL A 88 -21.18 -0.35 -5.21
CA VAL A 88 -22.12 -1.41 -4.87
C VAL A 88 -21.43 -2.53 -4.10
N VAL A 89 -22.21 -3.37 -3.44
CA VAL A 89 -21.71 -4.56 -2.74
C VAL A 89 -20.89 -5.44 -3.70
N GLY A 90 -19.73 -5.91 -3.23
CA GLY A 90 -18.78 -6.66 -4.04
C GLY A 90 -17.79 -5.80 -4.85
N GLN A 91 -17.77 -4.50 -4.59
CA GLN A 91 -16.80 -3.56 -5.20
C GLN A 91 -15.99 -2.83 -4.16
N GLY A 92 -14.74 -2.53 -4.52
CA GLY A 92 -13.86 -1.65 -3.77
C GLY A 92 -13.42 -0.43 -4.58
N LYS A 93 -12.85 0.53 -3.89
CA LYS A 93 -12.19 1.72 -4.46
C LYS A 93 -10.95 2.07 -3.63
N TYR A 94 -9.87 2.45 -4.29
CA TYR A 94 -8.76 3.15 -3.62
C TYR A 94 -9.26 4.52 -3.17
N ALA A 95 -9.16 4.81 -1.89
CA ALA A 95 -9.84 5.94 -1.27
C ALA A 95 -8.92 6.67 -0.28
N PRO A 96 -8.07 7.60 -0.74
CA PRO A 96 -7.27 8.42 0.17
C PRO A 96 -8.14 9.09 1.22
N LEU A 97 -7.75 9.01 2.48
CA LEU A 97 -8.40 9.68 3.61
C LEU A 97 -7.63 10.94 3.95
N CYS A 98 -8.34 12.03 4.24
CA CYS A 98 -7.71 13.29 4.60
C CYS A 98 -8.12 13.76 6.00
N ASN A 99 -7.22 14.50 6.64
CA ASN A 99 -7.54 15.29 7.83
C ASN A 99 -8.28 16.59 7.46
N PHE A 100 -8.61 17.40 8.45
CA PHE A 100 -9.34 18.65 8.24
C PHE A 100 -8.52 19.73 7.51
N GLU A 101 -7.21 19.63 7.53
CA GLU A 101 -6.25 20.48 6.82
C GLU A 101 -6.03 20.05 5.36
N GLY A 102 -6.64 18.92 4.93
CA GLY A 102 -6.55 18.38 3.58
C GLY A 102 -5.28 17.54 3.32
N ALA A 103 -4.53 17.21 4.37
CA ALA A 103 -3.40 16.28 4.24
C ALA A 103 -3.89 14.82 4.28
N VAL A 104 -3.18 13.94 3.55
CA VAL A 104 -3.47 12.50 3.53
C VAL A 104 -3.03 11.87 4.84
N ILE A 105 -3.93 11.15 5.51
CA ILE A 105 -3.64 10.43 6.75
C ILE A 105 -3.65 8.91 6.59
N ASN A 106 -4.11 8.42 5.46
CA ASN A 106 -4.08 7.02 5.03
C ASN A 106 -4.58 6.92 3.58
N ASP A 107 -4.33 5.80 2.92
CA ASP A 107 -4.74 5.56 1.54
C ASP A 107 -5.32 4.15 1.33
N PRO A 108 -6.38 3.78 2.08
CA PRO A 108 -6.92 2.43 2.08
C PRO A 108 -7.55 2.03 0.75
N VAL A 109 -7.68 0.71 0.57
CA VAL A 109 -8.72 0.16 -0.30
C VAL A 109 -10.01 0.05 0.51
N LEU A 110 -11.05 0.74 0.07
CA LEU A 110 -12.39 0.67 0.63
C LEU A 110 -13.17 -0.44 -0.06
N LEU A 111 -13.78 -1.34 0.70
CA LEU A 111 -14.57 -2.48 0.22
C LEU A 111 -16.02 -2.36 0.73
N GLN A 112 -17.02 -2.32 -0.16
CA GLN A 112 -18.42 -2.38 0.25
C GLN A 112 -18.86 -3.84 0.39
N VAL A 113 -18.81 -4.34 1.62
CA VAL A 113 -19.02 -5.76 1.94
C VAL A 113 -20.51 -6.13 1.98
N SER A 114 -21.36 -5.24 2.51
CA SER A 114 -22.81 -5.35 2.48
C SER A 114 -23.44 -3.96 2.29
N GLU A 115 -24.77 -3.88 2.30
CA GLU A 115 -25.48 -2.60 2.23
C GLU A 115 -25.19 -1.69 3.43
N ASP A 116 -24.89 -2.28 4.58
CA ASP A 116 -24.66 -1.61 5.86
C ASP A 116 -23.24 -1.82 6.41
N GLU A 117 -22.31 -2.36 5.62
CA GLU A 117 -20.94 -2.62 6.07
C GLU A 117 -19.89 -2.28 5.00
N VAL A 118 -18.93 -1.47 5.42
CA VAL A 118 -17.77 -1.04 4.63
C VAL A 118 -16.50 -1.40 5.39
N TRP A 119 -15.52 -1.99 4.72
CA TRP A 119 -14.18 -2.19 5.27
C TRP A 119 -13.20 -1.21 4.64
N LEU A 120 -12.26 -0.74 5.46
CA LEU A 120 -11.08 0.01 5.03
C LEU A 120 -9.86 -0.89 5.27
N SER A 121 -9.21 -1.35 4.20
CA SER A 121 -7.91 -2.05 4.26
C SER A 121 -6.83 -1.00 4.34
N ILE A 122 -6.29 -0.76 5.55
CA ILE A 122 -5.55 0.46 5.88
C ILE A 122 -4.03 0.32 5.71
N ALA A 123 -3.39 1.43 5.33
CA ALA A 123 -1.96 1.64 5.49
C ALA A 123 -1.60 1.96 6.96
N ASP A 124 -0.33 2.25 7.26
CA ASP A 124 0.23 2.37 8.63
C ASP A 124 -0.22 3.64 9.36
N SER A 125 -1.48 3.67 9.81
CA SER A 125 -1.95 4.69 10.75
C SER A 125 -3.22 4.27 11.51
N ASP A 126 -3.53 4.95 12.63
CA ASP A 126 -4.63 4.62 13.55
C ASP A 126 -6.03 5.07 13.04
N ILE A 127 -6.40 4.68 11.84
CA ILE A 127 -7.66 5.08 11.18
C ILE A 127 -8.90 4.63 11.96
N LYS A 128 -8.82 3.52 12.70
CA LYS A 128 -9.94 3.12 13.58
C LYS A 128 -10.29 4.20 14.60
N LEU A 129 -9.28 4.82 15.21
CA LEU A 129 -9.49 5.90 16.19
C LEU A 129 -10.05 7.16 15.53
N TRP A 130 -9.53 7.52 14.34
CA TRP A 130 -10.02 8.64 13.55
C TRP A 130 -11.48 8.45 13.16
N ALA A 131 -11.84 7.31 12.57
CA ALA A 131 -13.19 7.01 12.13
C ALA A 131 -14.17 6.97 13.31
N ALA A 132 -13.80 6.34 14.44
CA ALA A 132 -14.62 6.30 15.65
C ALA A 132 -14.83 7.70 16.26
N GLY A 133 -13.78 8.53 16.28
CA GLY A 133 -13.85 9.91 16.75
C GLY A 133 -14.81 10.76 15.90
N ILE A 134 -14.71 10.66 14.58
CA ILE A 134 -15.62 11.34 13.64
C ILE A 134 -17.07 10.86 13.82
N ALA A 135 -17.28 9.54 13.85
CA ALA A 135 -18.62 8.96 14.05
C ALA A 135 -19.29 9.47 15.33
N GLY A 136 -18.54 9.42 16.46
CA GLY A 136 -19.03 9.90 17.74
C GLY A 136 -19.33 11.40 17.76
N ALA A 137 -18.42 12.23 17.24
CA ALA A 137 -18.58 13.68 17.18
C ALA A 137 -19.78 14.12 16.31
N ARG A 138 -20.13 13.32 15.30
CA ARG A 138 -21.26 13.58 14.39
C ARG A 138 -22.55 12.88 14.80
N GLY A 139 -22.53 12.07 15.87
CA GLY A 139 -23.71 11.33 16.34
C GLY A 139 -24.24 10.31 15.34
N MET A 140 -23.35 9.68 14.56
CA MET A 140 -23.70 8.71 13.51
C MET A 140 -24.03 7.34 14.10
N ASP A 141 -25.04 6.69 13.54
CA ASP A 141 -25.44 5.31 13.91
C ASP A 141 -24.56 4.29 13.15
N VAL A 142 -23.33 4.13 13.62
CA VAL A 142 -22.31 3.25 13.03
C VAL A 142 -21.36 2.72 14.10
N SER A 143 -21.11 1.42 14.08
CA SER A 143 -20.05 0.77 14.85
C SER A 143 -18.77 0.77 14.08
N VAL A 144 -17.66 1.20 14.70
CA VAL A 144 -16.30 1.20 14.13
C VAL A 144 -15.45 0.20 14.90
N PHE A 145 -15.02 -0.86 14.25
CA PHE A 145 -14.27 -1.94 14.91
C PHE A 145 -13.26 -2.60 13.95
N GLU A 146 -12.39 -3.44 14.49
CA GLU A 146 -11.49 -4.31 13.72
C GLU A 146 -12.11 -5.72 13.69
N PRO A 147 -12.53 -6.21 12.51
CA PRO A 147 -13.05 -7.59 12.38
C PRO A 147 -11.90 -8.61 12.40
N ASP A 148 -12.21 -9.88 12.65
CA ASP A 148 -11.25 -10.98 12.44
C ASP A 148 -11.08 -11.25 10.95
N VAL A 149 -10.34 -10.37 10.29
CA VAL A 149 -10.07 -10.43 8.85
C VAL A 149 -8.61 -10.15 8.60
N SER A 150 -7.95 -11.06 7.90
CA SER A 150 -6.52 -10.99 7.63
C SER A 150 -6.23 -11.25 6.16
N PRO A 151 -5.74 -10.26 5.40
CA PRO A 151 -5.41 -10.44 4.00
C PRO A 151 -4.13 -11.26 3.79
N LEU A 152 -4.19 -12.17 2.80
CA LEU A 152 -3.08 -12.91 2.21
C LEU A 152 -3.03 -12.56 0.72
N ALA A 153 -1.96 -11.94 0.25
CA ALA A 153 -1.84 -11.54 -1.14
C ALA A 153 -1.15 -12.59 -1.99
N ILE A 154 -1.64 -12.78 -3.21
CA ILE A 154 -1.08 -13.65 -4.24
C ILE A 154 -0.83 -12.77 -5.45
N GLN A 155 0.44 -12.41 -5.70
CA GLN A 155 0.81 -11.35 -6.63
C GLN A 155 1.76 -11.86 -7.72
N GLY A 156 1.63 -11.29 -8.93
CA GLY A 156 2.45 -11.61 -10.09
C GLY A 156 1.64 -12.15 -11.27
N PRO A 157 2.24 -12.27 -12.47
CA PRO A 157 1.53 -12.62 -13.70
C PRO A 157 0.86 -14.00 -13.67
N LYS A 158 1.35 -14.94 -12.84
CA LYS A 158 0.74 -16.28 -12.69
C LYS A 158 -0.24 -16.38 -11.53
N ALA A 159 -0.50 -15.29 -10.80
CA ALA A 159 -1.42 -15.30 -9.66
C ALA A 159 -2.83 -15.76 -10.05
N VAL A 160 -3.32 -15.35 -11.21
CA VAL A 160 -4.64 -15.75 -11.69
C VAL A 160 -4.78 -17.26 -11.85
N ASP A 161 -3.73 -17.98 -12.25
CA ASP A 161 -3.76 -19.43 -12.42
C ASP A 161 -3.79 -20.16 -11.08
N VAL A 162 -3.00 -19.67 -10.10
CA VAL A 162 -3.04 -20.21 -8.73
C VAL A 162 -4.42 -20.01 -8.13
N VAL A 163 -4.97 -18.81 -8.21
CA VAL A 163 -6.28 -18.49 -7.61
C VAL A 163 -7.41 -19.23 -8.34
N ALA A 164 -7.34 -19.37 -9.66
CA ALA A 164 -8.32 -20.15 -10.41
C ALA A 164 -8.31 -21.65 -10.04
N SER A 165 -7.14 -22.21 -9.72
CA SER A 165 -7.05 -23.61 -9.28
C SER A 165 -7.69 -23.85 -7.90
N LEU A 166 -7.77 -22.81 -7.05
CA LEU A 166 -8.38 -22.88 -5.72
C LEU A 166 -9.88 -22.51 -5.73
N CYS A 167 -10.23 -21.49 -6.49
CA CYS A 167 -11.55 -20.86 -6.43
C CYS A 167 -12.42 -21.15 -7.66
N GLY A 168 -11.83 -21.65 -8.76
CA GLY A 168 -12.50 -21.83 -10.05
C GLY A 168 -12.31 -20.65 -11.01
N ASP A 169 -12.65 -20.88 -12.28
CA ASP A 169 -12.35 -19.95 -13.38
C ASP A 169 -13.05 -18.58 -13.30
N TRP A 170 -14.09 -18.44 -12.47
CA TRP A 170 -14.79 -17.17 -12.29
C TRP A 170 -13.90 -16.02 -11.87
N VAL A 171 -12.75 -16.31 -11.23
CA VAL A 171 -11.78 -15.28 -10.81
C VAL A 171 -11.11 -14.59 -11.99
N ARG A 172 -11.05 -15.23 -13.16
CA ARG A 172 -10.47 -14.66 -14.39
C ARG A 172 -11.26 -13.46 -14.90
N ASP A 173 -12.58 -13.47 -14.69
CA ASP A 173 -13.50 -12.42 -15.11
C ASP A 173 -13.70 -11.33 -14.05
N LEU A 174 -13.10 -11.50 -12.85
CA LEU A 174 -13.22 -10.53 -11.79
C LEU A 174 -12.50 -9.24 -12.17
N ARG A 175 -13.20 -8.11 -12.13
CA ARG A 175 -12.61 -6.80 -12.43
C ARG A 175 -11.69 -6.34 -11.29
N TYR A 176 -10.73 -5.49 -11.59
CA TYR A 176 -9.86 -4.90 -10.56
C TYR A 176 -10.71 -4.14 -9.54
N PHE A 177 -10.40 -4.33 -8.26
CA PHE A 177 -11.16 -3.91 -7.07
C PHE A 177 -12.57 -4.55 -6.93
N ALA A 178 -12.97 -5.50 -7.79
CA ALA A 178 -14.15 -6.32 -7.49
C ALA A 178 -13.75 -7.50 -6.60
N PHE A 179 -14.73 -7.99 -5.83
CA PHE A 179 -14.53 -9.12 -4.94
C PHE A 179 -15.78 -9.96 -4.77
N ARG A 180 -15.62 -11.18 -4.26
CA ARG A 180 -16.74 -12.08 -3.89
C ARG A 180 -16.41 -12.82 -2.61
N SER A 181 -17.42 -13.07 -1.78
CA SER A 181 -17.34 -14.06 -0.71
C SER A 181 -17.16 -15.45 -1.30
N HIS A 182 -16.28 -16.22 -0.68
CA HIS A 182 -15.94 -17.57 -1.14
C HIS A 182 -15.48 -18.42 0.06
N GLU A 183 -15.48 -19.74 -0.12
CA GLU A 183 -14.95 -20.68 0.84
C GLU A 183 -14.01 -21.66 0.15
N ILE A 184 -12.85 -21.91 0.75
CA ILE A 184 -11.90 -22.95 0.35
C ILE A 184 -11.81 -23.94 1.49
N ASN A 185 -12.23 -25.20 1.30
CA ASN A 185 -12.26 -26.23 2.33
C ASN A 185 -12.97 -25.79 3.63
N GLY A 186 -14.05 -25.02 3.51
CA GLY A 186 -14.79 -24.48 4.64
C GLY A 186 -14.07 -23.32 5.36
N ILE A 187 -13.05 -22.74 4.77
CA ILE A 187 -12.39 -21.51 5.26
C ILE A 187 -13.09 -20.31 4.62
N PRO A 188 -13.80 -19.47 5.39
CA PRO A 188 -14.50 -18.33 4.85
C PRO A 188 -13.55 -17.19 4.51
N MET A 189 -13.74 -16.58 3.35
CA MET A 189 -12.94 -15.43 2.90
C MET A 189 -13.67 -14.57 1.89
N ILE A 190 -13.15 -13.37 1.68
CA ILE A 190 -13.41 -12.59 0.48
C ILE A 190 -12.22 -12.79 -0.47
N VAL A 191 -12.51 -13.08 -1.73
CA VAL A 191 -11.51 -13.10 -2.81
C VAL A 191 -11.65 -11.82 -3.61
N ALA A 192 -10.66 -10.94 -3.52
CA ALA A 192 -10.62 -9.67 -4.22
C ALA A 192 -9.54 -9.68 -5.31
N ARG A 193 -9.83 -9.05 -6.45
CA ARG A 193 -8.80 -8.77 -7.45
C ARG A 193 -8.14 -7.43 -7.13
N SER A 194 -7.16 -7.48 -6.28
CA SER A 194 -6.44 -6.33 -5.74
C SER A 194 -5.01 -6.70 -5.37
N GLY A 195 -4.25 -5.76 -4.85
CA GLY A 195 -2.90 -5.95 -4.37
C GLY A 195 -2.04 -4.72 -4.56
N TRP A 196 -0.98 -4.65 -3.78
CA TRP A 196 -0.04 -3.54 -3.79
C TRP A 196 1.15 -3.83 -4.72
N SER A 197 0.85 -4.16 -5.97
CA SER A 197 1.82 -4.27 -7.07
C SER A 197 1.15 -3.94 -8.40
N LYS A 198 1.93 -3.56 -9.41
CA LYS A 198 1.42 -3.43 -10.78
C LYS A 198 1.57 -4.72 -11.61
N GLN A 199 1.93 -5.82 -10.95
CA GLN A 199 2.14 -7.10 -11.62
C GLN A 199 0.84 -7.94 -11.72
N GLY A 200 -0.27 -7.41 -11.17
CA GLY A 200 -1.54 -8.11 -11.05
C GLY A 200 -1.56 -9.08 -9.88
N GLY A 201 -2.75 -9.49 -9.47
CA GLY A 201 -2.89 -10.40 -8.35
C GLY A 201 -4.26 -10.38 -7.70
N PHE A 202 -4.31 -11.05 -6.56
CA PHE A 202 -5.49 -11.19 -5.72
C PHE A 202 -5.12 -11.08 -4.25
N GLU A 203 -6.10 -10.76 -3.44
CA GLU A 203 -6.03 -10.78 -1.99
C GLU A 203 -7.16 -11.65 -1.43
N PHE A 204 -6.80 -12.58 -0.57
CA PHE A 204 -7.72 -13.40 0.20
C PHE A 204 -7.88 -12.77 1.58
N TYR A 205 -9.02 -12.15 1.83
CA TYR A 205 -9.37 -11.59 3.14
C TYR A 205 -9.96 -12.72 3.98
N LEU A 206 -9.10 -13.46 4.68
CA LEU A 206 -9.45 -14.55 5.58
C LEU A 206 -10.36 -14.04 6.71
N GLN A 207 -11.52 -14.67 6.92
CA GLN A 207 -12.52 -14.28 7.93
C GLN A 207 -12.56 -15.23 9.16
N ASP A 208 -11.49 -15.98 9.37
CA ASP A 208 -11.26 -16.82 10.53
C ASP A 208 -9.74 -16.96 10.76
N GLY A 209 -9.18 -16.10 11.60
CA GLY A 209 -7.74 -16.06 11.86
C GLY A 209 -7.18 -17.37 12.41
N SER A 210 -8.01 -18.26 13.02
CA SER A 210 -7.56 -19.56 13.49
C SER A 210 -7.15 -20.51 12.37
N ARG A 211 -7.56 -20.23 11.12
CA ARG A 211 -7.31 -21.04 9.92
C ARG A 211 -6.19 -20.48 9.02
N GLY A 212 -5.39 -19.51 9.51
CA GLY A 212 -4.36 -18.84 8.70
C GLY A 212 -3.28 -19.81 8.18
N ASP A 213 -2.71 -20.64 9.03
CA ASP A 213 -1.69 -21.61 8.60
C ASP A 213 -2.24 -22.62 7.59
N GLU A 214 -3.52 -23.02 7.71
CA GLU A 214 -4.16 -23.92 6.76
C GLU A 214 -4.35 -23.23 5.38
N LEU A 215 -4.83 -21.99 5.36
CA LEU A 215 -4.97 -21.22 4.11
C LEU A 215 -3.61 -21.02 3.43
N TRP A 216 -2.57 -20.68 4.19
CA TRP A 216 -1.21 -20.57 3.68
C TRP A 216 -0.76 -21.86 2.98
N ALA A 217 -0.96 -23.01 3.65
CA ALA A 217 -0.58 -24.31 3.11
C ALA A 217 -1.35 -24.67 1.82
N LEU A 218 -2.65 -24.37 1.77
CA LEU A 218 -3.49 -24.60 0.58
C LEU A 218 -3.02 -23.76 -0.61
N VAL A 219 -2.73 -22.47 -0.39
CA VAL A 219 -2.22 -21.60 -1.45
C VAL A 219 -0.83 -22.04 -1.91
N ALA A 220 0.05 -22.39 -0.98
CA ALA A 220 1.40 -22.87 -1.31
C ALA A 220 1.33 -24.15 -2.15
N GLU A 221 0.47 -25.13 -1.79
CA GLU A 221 0.30 -26.38 -2.52
C GLU A 221 -0.26 -26.14 -3.94
N ALA A 222 -1.32 -25.36 -4.05
CA ALA A 222 -1.96 -25.03 -5.34
C ALA A 222 -1.01 -24.26 -6.27
N GLY A 223 -0.12 -23.45 -5.70
CA GLY A 223 0.85 -22.65 -6.45
C GLY A 223 2.12 -23.39 -6.89
N LYS A 224 2.40 -24.60 -6.38
CA LYS A 224 3.61 -25.39 -6.74
C LYS A 224 3.82 -25.54 -8.25
N PRO A 225 2.80 -25.87 -9.08
CA PRO A 225 2.97 -25.99 -10.53
C PRO A 225 3.40 -24.69 -11.20
N TYR A 226 3.15 -23.55 -10.56
CA TYR A 226 3.42 -22.21 -11.06
C TYR A 226 4.70 -21.60 -10.47
N GLY A 227 5.37 -22.32 -9.56
CA GLY A 227 6.58 -21.85 -8.90
C GLY A 227 6.34 -20.82 -7.82
N ILE A 228 5.16 -20.86 -7.14
CA ILE A 228 4.86 -19.93 -6.03
C ILE A 228 5.90 -20.05 -4.91
N GLY A 229 6.23 -18.93 -4.33
CA GLY A 229 7.06 -18.89 -3.13
C GLY A 229 6.68 -17.71 -2.24
N PRO A 230 7.19 -17.69 -1.01
CA PRO A 230 6.98 -16.56 -0.13
C PRO A 230 7.65 -15.30 -0.71
N GLY A 231 7.09 -14.17 -0.36
CA GLY A 231 7.61 -12.85 -0.71
C GLY A 231 7.00 -11.78 0.19
N THR A 232 7.28 -10.55 -0.14
CA THR A 232 6.81 -9.38 0.59
C THR A 232 6.38 -8.30 -0.39
N PRO A 233 5.61 -7.27 0.04
CA PRO A 233 5.46 -6.05 -0.73
C PRO A 233 6.84 -5.60 -1.23
N ASN A 234 7.05 -5.70 -2.56
CA ASN A 234 8.41 -5.65 -3.10
C ASN A 234 8.92 -4.22 -3.18
N TYR A 235 10.04 -3.98 -2.51
CA TYR A 235 10.59 -2.63 -2.35
C TYR A 235 11.08 -2.02 -3.68
N ILE A 236 11.67 -2.83 -4.57
CA ILE A 236 12.14 -2.36 -5.88
C ILE A 236 10.94 -2.04 -6.77
N GLU A 237 10.00 -2.98 -6.88
CA GLU A 237 8.82 -2.86 -7.73
C GLU A 237 7.94 -1.66 -7.34
N ARG A 238 7.75 -1.41 -6.03
CA ARG A 238 6.98 -0.25 -5.58
C ARG A 238 7.59 1.08 -6.03
N ILE A 239 8.93 1.22 -5.99
CA ILE A 239 9.63 2.42 -6.43
C ILE A 239 9.49 2.58 -7.96
N GLU A 240 9.70 1.51 -8.72
CA GLU A 240 9.50 1.49 -10.17
C GLU A 240 8.09 1.91 -10.56
N SER A 241 7.11 1.42 -9.83
CA SER A 241 5.67 1.63 -10.05
C SER A 241 5.14 2.94 -9.47
N GLY A 242 5.92 3.62 -8.62
CA GLY A 242 5.50 4.85 -7.93
C GLY A 242 4.39 4.61 -6.92
N LEU A 243 4.38 3.44 -6.26
CA LEU A 243 3.43 3.14 -5.20
C LEU A 243 3.87 3.82 -3.91
N ILE A 244 2.97 4.62 -3.34
CA ILE A 244 3.20 5.37 -2.10
C ILE A 244 3.16 4.42 -0.91
N SER A 245 4.11 4.59 0.01
CA SER A 245 4.09 3.97 1.32
C SER A 245 3.86 5.03 2.38
N TYR A 246 2.67 5.04 2.98
CA TYR A 246 2.35 5.96 4.07
C TYR A 246 3.28 5.71 5.27
N GLY A 247 3.78 6.76 5.88
CA GLY A 247 4.76 6.70 6.95
C GLY A 247 6.22 6.67 6.48
N ALA A 248 6.48 6.25 5.21
CA ALA A 248 7.82 6.28 4.61
C ALA A 248 7.98 7.43 3.61
N ASP A 249 7.06 7.55 2.65
CA ASP A 249 7.14 8.55 1.58
C ASP A 249 6.35 9.82 1.90
N THR A 250 5.40 9.73 2.78
CA THR A 250 4.46 10.80 3.14
C THR A 250 4.07 10.70 4.61
N ASP A 251 3.60 11.81 5.12
CA ASP A 251 3.11 12.02 6.46
C ASP A 251 1.76 12.76 6.42
N ASP A 252 1.24 13.13 7.59
CA ASP A 252 0.00 13.87 7.78
C ASP A 252 0.08 15.37 7.38
N ALA A 253 1.17 15.79 6.74
CA ALA A 253 1.37 17.12 6.18
C ALA A 253 1.42 17.15 4.65
N SER A 254 1.33 15.99 3.97
CA SER A 254 1.36 15.91 2.51
C SER A 254 -0.05 15.84 1.93
N THR A 255 -0.31 16.63 0.90
CA THR A 255 -1.64 16.72 0.26
C THR A 255 -1.81 15.70 -0.87
N PRO A 256 -3.05 15.30 -1.24
CA PRO A 256 -3.27 14.44 -2.39
C PRO A 256 -2.73 15.00 -3.71
N PHE A 257 -2.65 16.33 -3.82
CA PHE A 257 -2.12 17.01 -5.01
C PHE A 257 -0.61 16.86 -5.13
N GLU A 258 0.11 17.00 -4.02
CA GLU A 258 1.57 16.78 -3.95
C GLU A 258 1.94 15.32 -4.24
N LEU A 259 1.12 14.39 -3.77
CA LEU A 259 1.32 12.94 -3.92
C LEU A 259 0.89 12.39 -5.29
N GLY A 260 0.36 13.24 -6.20
CA GLY A 260 -0.14 12.78 -7.50
C GLY A 260 -1.44 11.97 -7.42
N LEU A 261 -2.15 12.03 -6.28
CA LEU A 261 -3.41 11.32 -6.04
C LEU A 261 -4.64 12.10 -6.53
N GLY A 262 -4.47 13.25 -7.19
CA GLY A 262 -5.56 14.09 -7.67
C GLY A 262 -6.59 13.37 -8.54
N LYS A 263 -6.18 12.33 -9.29
CA LYS A 263 -7.08 11.51 -10.11
C LYS A 263 -8.01 10.60 -9.29
N PHE A 264 -7.71 10.40 -8.01
CA PHE A 264 -8.50 9.55 -7.11
C PHE A 264 -9.43 10.34 -6.18
N ILE A 265 -9.41 11.66 -6.27
CA ILE A 265 -10.26 12.54 -5.44
C ILE A 265 -11.19 13.36 -6.33
N ASP A 266 -12.37 13.69 -5.79
CA ASP A 266 -13.37 14.58 -6.39
C ASP A 266 -13.77 15.60 -5.32
N ILE A 267 -13.06 16.73 -5.29
CA ILE A 267 -13.32 17.76 -4.27
C ILE A 267 -14.55 18.60 -4.57
N ASP A 268 -15.07 18.51 -5.79
CA ASP A 268 -16.28 19.23 -6.23
C ASP A 268 -17.57 18.39 -6.05
N GLN A 269 -17.45 17.13 -5.55
CA GLN A 269 -18.60 16.28 -5.28
C GLN A 269 -19.62 16.94 -4.34
N ALA A 270 -20.89 16.54 -4.47
CA ALA A 270 -21.98 17.13 -3.68
C ALA A 270 -21.88 16.83 -2.18
N HIS A 271 -21.33 15.66 -1.82
CA HIS A 271 -21.17 15.26 -0.43
C HIS A 271 -20.10 16.09 0.29
N ASP A 272 -20.37 16.32 1.59
CA ASP A 272 -19.36 16.89 2.49
C ASP A 272 -18.39 15.81 2.94
N PHE A 273 -17.10 16.19 3.16
CA PHE A 273 -16.07 15.31 3.65
C PHE A 273 -14.99 16.08 4.42
N ALA A 274 -14.22 15.35 5.25
CA ALA A 274 -13.12 15.91 6.03
C ALA A 274 -12.09 16.58 5.12
N GLY A 275 -11.75 17.83 5.41
CA GLY A 275 -10.78 18.61 4.64
C GLY A 275 -11.31 19.25 3.35
N LYS A 276 -12.60 19.15 3.00
CA LYS A 276 -13.16 19.70 1.74
C LYS A 276 -12.77 21.16 1.50
N LYS A 277 -13.00 22.01 2.50
CA LYS A 277 -12.67 23.46 2.40
C LYS A 277 -11.16 23.69 2.22
N ALA A 278 -10.36 22.93 2.95
CA ALA A 278 -8.90 23.04 2.86
C ALA A 278 -8.39 22.58 1.47
N LEU A 279 -8.92 21.46 0.95
CA LEU A 279 -8.55 20.97 -0.39
C LEU A 279 -8.90 21.94 -1.51
N HIS A 280 -10.02 22.66 -1.41
CA HIS A 280 -10.31 23.74 -2.37
C HIS A 280 -9.25 24.85 -2.33
N ALA A 281 -8.90 25.34 -1.13
CA ALA A 281 -7.87 26.37 -0.97
C ALA A 281 -6.49 25.89 -1.45
N LEU A 282 -6.13 24.65 -1.16
CA LEU A 282 -4.86 24.04 -1.59
C LEU A 282 -4.80 23.89 -3.12
N ARG A 283 -5.91 23.51 -3.77
CA ARG A 283 -5.99 23.46 -5.25
C ARG A 283 -5.76 24.83 -5.87
N GLU A 284 -6.37 25.89 -5.32
CA GLU A 284 -6.20 27.26 -5.80
C GLU A 284 -4.78 27.79 -5.59
N ALA A 285 -4.15 27.47 -4.45
CA ALA A 285 -2.77 27.86 -4.15
C ALA A 285 -1.73 27.14 -5.02
N GLY A 286 -2.06 25.97 -5.55
CA GLY A 286 -1.13 25.10 -6.27
C GLY A 286 -0.14 24.39 -5.34
N VAL A 287 0.66 23.48 -5.89
CA VAL A 287 1.62 22.68 -5.12
C VAL A 287 3.03 23.25 -5.22
N THR A 288 3.73 23.29 -4.09
CA THR A 288 5.13 23.75 -4.01
C THR A 288 6.14 22.62 -4.15
N ARG A 289 5.69 21.38 -4.06
CA ARG A 289 6.47 20.14 -4.20
C ARG A 289 5.60 19.02 -4.80
N ARG A 290 6.23 18.01 -5.37
CA ARG A 290 5.54 16.84 -5.94
C ARG A 290 6.31 15.55 -5.66
N PHE A 291 5.58 14.47 -5.49
CA PHE A 291 6.12 13.11 -5.41
C PHE A 291 6.56 12.66 -6.80
N MET A 292 7.86 12.38 -6.96
CA MET A 292 8.54 12.13 -8.23
C MET A 292 9.45 10.92 -8.14
N GLY A 293 9.83 10.36 -9.29
CA GLY A 293 10.89 9.39 -9.41
C GLY A 293 12.26 10.05 -9.58
N LEU A 294 13.31 9.32 -9.23
CA LEU A 294 14.70 9.67 -9.52
C LEU A 294 15.39 8.52 -10.24
N LEU A 295 16.21 8.85 -11.24
CA LEU A 295 17.26 7.98 -11.78
C LEU A 295 18.59 8.51 -11.26
N ILE A 296 19.33 7.67 -10.53
CA ILE A 296 20.54 8.06 -9.80
C ILE A 296 21.74 7.35 -10.39
N GLY A 297 22.80 8.10 -10.68
CA GLY A 297 24.06 7.56 -11.16
C GLY A 297 24.85 6.77 -10.11
N GLY A 298 26.01 6.27 -10.50
CA GLY A 298 26.92 5.54 -9.62
C GLY A 298 26.75 4.02 -9.69
N ASP A 299 27.51 3.32 -8.85
CA ASP A 299 27.46 1.86 -8.77
C ASP A 299 26.10 1.39 -8.22
N PRO A 300 25.66 0.17 -8.59
CA PRO A 300 24.41 -0.41 -8.10
C PRO A 300 24.32 -0.40 -6.57
N PHE A 301 23.21 0.11 -6.03
CA PHE A 301 22.95 0.06 -4.60
C PHE A 301 22.81 -1.39 -4.13
N THR A 302 23.48 -1.72 -3.02
CA THR A 302 23.42 -3.04 -2.40
C THR A 302 22.35 -3.15 -1.31
N GLY A 303 21.67 -2.06 -1.00
CA GLY A 303 20.61 -1.97 0.02
C GLY A 303 19.74 -0.73 -0.19
N THR A 304 18.83 -0.54 0.72
CA THR A 304 17.92 0.62 0.77
C THR A 304 18.48 1.68 1.74
N ASN A 305 18.06 2.92 1.59
CA ASN A 305 18.39 3.99 2.55
C ASN A 305 17.64 3.76 3.89
N GLU A 306 18.37 3.96 4.99
CA GLU A 306 17.79 3.89 6.36
C GLU A 306 17.07 5.18 6.77
N SER A 307 17.39 6.29 6.11
CA SER A 307 16.81 7.62 6.35
C SER A 307 16.61 8.35 5.04
N PRO A 308 15.66 9.30 4.94
CA PRO A 308 15.49 10.10 3.74
C PRO A 308 16.77 10.85 3.36
N TRP A 309 17.20 10.73 2.11
CA TRP A 309 18.35 11.43 1.60
C TRP A 309 17.98 12.82 1.10
N ARG A 310 18.77 13.82 1.53
CA ARG A 310 18.59 15.20 1.08
C ARG A 310 18.92 15.33 -0.41
N LEU A 311 18.13 16.13 -1.13
CA LEU A 311 18.39 16.55 -2.50
C LEU A 311 18.81 18.02 -2.53
N THR A 312 19.80 18.32 -3.39
CA THR A 312 20.21 19.71 -3.67
C THR A 312 20.33 19.95 -5.17
N TRP A 313 20.27 21.23 -5.58
CA TRP A 313 20.46 21.70 -6.94
C TRP A 313 21.18 23.06 -6.93
N ARG A 314 21.60 23.60 -8.09
CA ARG A 314 22.15 24.95 -8.27
C ARG A 314 23.15 25.39 -7.17
N GLY A 315 24.18 24.57 -6.93
CA GLY A 315 25.25 24.93 -6.00
C GLY A 315 24.96 24.67 -4.52
N GLY A 316 23.86 23.98 -4.19
CA GLY A 316 23.58 23.53 -2.81
C GLY A 316 22.19 23.90 -2.28
N ASP A 317 21.36 24.58 -3.09
CA ASP A 317 19.99 24.90 -2.72
C ASP A 317 19.18 23.63 -2.48
N HIS A 318 18.29 23.66 -1.49
CA HIS A 318 17.42 22.54 -1.15
C HIS A 318 16.46 22.21 -2.30
N ALA A 319 16.46 20.95 -2.75
CA ALA A 319 15.61 20.46 -3.84
C ALA A 319 14.49 19.52 -3.37
N GLY A 320 14.64 18.88 -2.20
CA GLY A 320 13.70 17.91 -1.66
C GLY A 320 14.37 16.78 -0.88
N TYR A 321 13.66 15.65 -0.76
CA TYR A 321 14.15 14.44 -0.07
C TYR A 321 13.73 13.19 -0.83
N ALA A 322 14.66 12.25 -1.02
CA ALA A 322 14.38 10.88 -1.47
C ALA A 322 14.05 10.01 -0.25
N SER A 323 12.86 9.47 -0.23
CA SER A 323 12.34 8.67 0.90
C SER A 323 12.70 7.20 0.80
N ALA A 324 12.81 6.66 -0.43
CA ALA A 324 13.12 5.28 -0.67
C ALA A 324 13.97 5.11 -1.93
N SER A 325 14.96 4.22 -1.88
CA SER A 325 15.89 3.98 -2.98
C SER A 325 16.25 2.52 -3.12
N ALA A 326 16.50 2.06 -4.36
CA ALA A 326 16.96 0.73 -4.67
C ALA A 326 17.69 0.71 -6.01
N TYR A 327 18.41 -0.39 -6.30
CA TYR A 327 18.82 -0.70 -7.67
C TYR A 327 17.70 -1.43 -8.39
N SER A 328 17.30 -0.96 -9.56
CA SER A 328 16.30 -1.62 -10.41
C SER A 328 17.00 -2.43 -11.52
N PRO A 329 16.82 -3.76 -11.55
CA PRO A 329 17.31 -4.58 -12.65
C PRO A 329 16.67 -4.21 -14.00
N ARG A 330 15.39 -3.78 -14.01
CA ARG A 330 14.70 -3.38 -15.26
C ARG A 330 15.20 -2.04 -15.80
N ALA A 331 15.49 -1.09 -14.91
CA ALA A 331 16.02 0.21 -15.28
C ALA A 331 17.53 0.16 -15.56
N GLU A 332 18.20 -0.90 -15.14
CA GLU A 332 19.68 -0.98 -15.09
C GLU A 332 20.28 0.26 -14.40
N SER A 333 19.61 0.75 -13.37
CA SER A 333 19.93 2.02 -12.69
C SER A 333 19.49 2.00 -11.22
N ASN A 334 20.17 2.82 -10.43
CA ASN A 334 19.64 3.17 -9.13
C ASN A 334 18.40 4.07 -9.29
N ILE A 335 17.36 3.75 -8.59
CA ILE A 335 16.08 4.47 -8.61
C ILE A 335 15.70 4.93 -7.20
N ALA A 336 14.90 5.98 -7.14
CA ALA A 336 14.29 6.41 -5.88
C ALA A 336 12.92 7.04 -6.13
N VAL A 337 12.13 7.13 -5.06
CA VAL A 337 11.00 8.05 -4.99
C VAL A 337 11.35 9.20 -4.04
N ALA A 338 10.87 10.40 -4.37
CA ALA A 338 11.25 11.62 -3.68
C ALA A 338 10.15 12.66 -3.69
N MET A 339 10.07 13.46 -2.64
CA MET A 339 9.31 14.71 -2.65
C MET A 339 10.21 15.83 -3.16
N VAL A 340 9.94 16.35 -4.35
CA VAL A 340 10.78 17.31 -5.08
C VAL A 340 10.06 18.65 -5.22
N ARG A 341 10.76 19.76 -5.00
CA ARG A 341 10.22 21.13 -5.14
C ARG A 341 9.78 21.41 -6.57
N SER A 342 8.63 22.05 -6.74
CA SER A 342 8.03 22.35 -8.05
C SER A 342 8.93 23.18 -8.95
N GLU A 343 9.73 24.08 -8.40
CA GLU A 343 10.70 24.89 -9.17
C GLU A 343 11.84 24.07 -9.77
N VAL A 344 12.27 22.99 -9.07
CA VAL A 344 13.29 22.06 -9.55
C VAL A 344 12.75 21.25 -10.72
N ILE A 345 11.51 20.78 -10.59
CA ILE A 345 10.80 20.03 -11.63
C ILE A 345 10.61 20.91 -12.87
N ALA A 346 10.11 22.14 -12.68
CA ALA A 346 9.89 23.09 -13.78
C ALA A 346 11.18 23.47 -14.53
N ALA A 347 12.30 23.52 -13.83
CA ALA A 347 13.60 23.79 -14.42
C ALA A 347 14.19 22.58 -15.17
N ALA A 348 13.63 21.39 -15.02
CA ALA A 348 14.18 20.11 -15.51
C ALA A 348 15.67 19.95 -15.20
N ALA A 349 16.09 20.46 -14.03
CA ALA A 349 17.49 20.53 -13.65
C ALA A 349 17.95 19.21 -13.00
N PRO A 350 19.23 18.82 -13.20
CA PRO A 350 19.81 17.73 -12.44
C PRO A 350 19.87 18.09 -10.95
N VAL A 351 19.77 17.07 -10.10
CA VAL A 351 19.89 17.20 -8.65
C VAL A 351 21.04 16.34 -8.14
N LYS A 352 21.58 16.69 -6.99
CA LYS A 352 22.48 15.84 -6.22
C LYS A 352 21.73 15.15 -5.11
N VAL A 353 21.94 13.86 -4.96
CA VAL A 353 21.44 13.02 -3.86
C VAL A 353 22.60 12.83 -2.87
N HIS A 354 22.40 13.25 -1.63
CA HIS A 354 23.39 13.08 -0.56
C HIS A 354 23.16 11.73 0.11
N THR A 355 23.80 10.69 -0.42
CA THR A 355 23.71 9.33 0.11
C THR A 355 24.71 9.09 1.24
N ASP A 356 24.54 7.99 1.99
CA ASP A 356 25.48 7.59 3.03
C ASP A 356 26.89 7.29 2.50
N ALA A 357 27.02 6.96 1.19
CA ALA A 357 28.28 6.67 0.50
C ALA A 357 28.89 7.90 -0.21
N GLY A 358 28.18 9.04 -0.23
CA GLY A 358 28.61 10.28 -0.88
C GLY A 358 27.56 10.87 -1.82
N ASP A 359 27.95 11.95 -2.48
CA ASP A 359 27.07 12.70 -3.38
C ASP A 359 27.00 12.05 -4.76
N LEU A 360 25.78 11.77 -5.24
CA LEU A 360 25.52 11.24 -6.56
C LEU A 360 24.66 12.19 -7.40
N ASP A 361 24.92 12.23 -8.70
CA ASP A 361 24.07 12.98 -9.62
C ASP A 361 22.81 12.18 -9.96
N ALA A 362 21.67 12.87 -10.03
CA ALA A 362 20.39 12.26 -10.35
C ALA A 362 19.54 13.13 -11.27
N ARG A 363 18.64 12.48 -11.99
CA ARG A 363 17.62 13.10 -12.82
C ARG A 363 16.23 12.83 -12.23
N VAL A 364 15.43 13.89 -12.10
CA VAL A 364 14.02 13.80 -11.71
C VAL A 364 13.22 13.27 -12.90
N VAL A 365 12.34 12.31 -12.65
CA VAL A 365 11.46 11.69 -13.66
C VAL A 365 10.03 11.60 -13.12
N GLU A 366 9.05 11.52 -14.03
CA GLU A 366 7.67 11.24 -13.64
C GLU A 366 7.52 9.79 -13.13
N LEU A 367 6.49 9.56 -12.33
CA LEU A 367 6.09 8.23 -11.87
C LEU A 367 4.85 7.74 -12.64
N PRO A 368 4.75 6.46 -12.97
CA PRO A 368 5.73 5.39 -12.72
C PRO A 368 7.00 5.56 -13.57
N ILE A 369 8.10 4.91 -13.12
CA ILE A 369 9.34 4.88 -13.90
C ILE A 369 9.18 3.96 -15.13
N PHE A 370 8.28 2.94 -15.03
CA PHE A 370 7.88 2.01 -16.11
C PHE A 370 6.35 1.93 -16.27
#